data_4d3fc5332c15f62b277580403e161929
#
_entry.id   4d3fc5332c15f62b277580403e161929
#
_cell.length_a   1.000
_cell.length_b   1.000
_cell.length_c   1.000
_cell.angle_alpha   90.00
_cell.angle_beta   90.00
_cell.angle_gamma   90.00
#
_symmetry.space_group_name_H-M   'P 1'
#
loop_
_entity.id
_entity.type
_entity.pdbx_description
1 polymer ?
#
loop_
_entity_poly.entity_id
_entity_poly.type
_entity_poly.pdbx_seq_one_letter_code
_entity_poly.pdbx_strand_id
1 'polypeptide(L)'
;MDYLKHDYCGYLQIERDSEEKTIQEPYVVMRKALDQVDRDIVYCVGYGAPNVWNWGAEAGGNLWRTTRDITDEWNVVTAIGCFQDVCAQATAPGRYNDPDMLVVGRLGHGWGADAHESELTPDEQYAHISLWAILSAPLLIGCDMRAKDHFTLGLLTT
;
A
#
# COMPACT_ATOMS: atom_id res chain seq x y z
N MET A 1 7.48 -8.58 -14.94
CA MET A 1 6.86 -7.75 -13.87
C MET A 1 5.59 -8.45 -13.46
N ASP A 2 5.43 -8.77 -12.21
CA ASP A 2 4.29 -9.56 -11.70
C ASP A 2 3.37 -8.74 -10.80
N TYR A 3 3.82 -7.53 -10.43
CA TYR A 3 3.12 -6.58 -9.57
C TYR A 3 3.31 -5.16 -10.10
N LEU A 4 2.22 -4.40 -10.18
CA LEU A 4 2.22 -2.99 -10.56
C LEU A 4 1.46 -2.16 -9.52
N LYS A 5 2.17 -1.32 -8.78
CA LYS A 5 1.57 -0.24 -8.00
C LYS A 5 1.44 0.99 -8.91
N HIS A 6 0.21 1.40 -9.15
CA HIS A 6 -0.12 2.56 -9.97
C HIS A 6 -0.52 3.72 -9.07
N ASP A 7 0.37 4.67 -8.93
CA ASP A 7 0.16 5.89 -8.17
C ASP A 7 -0.61 6.94 -9.00
N TYR A 8 -0.94 8.08 -8.40
CA TYR A 8 -1.73 9.15 -9.02
C TYR A 8 -0.89 10.29 -9.58
N CYS A 9 0.39 10.31 -9.32
CA CYS A 9 1.45 11.28 -9.71
C CYS A 9 0.98 12.56 -10.42
N GLY A 10 1.13 12.63 -11.72
CA GLY A 10 0.75 13.81 -12.51
C GLY A 10 -0.73 13.93 -12.87
N TYR A 11 -1.58 12.95 -12.55
CA TYR A 11 -2.99 12.94 -12.98
C TYR A 11 -3.84 14.00 -12.28
N LEU A 12 -3.48 14.41 -11.07
CA LEU A 12 -4.14 15.52 -10.36
C LEU A 12 -4.24 16.81 -11.18
N GLN A 13 -3.25 17.07 -12.05
CA GLN A 13 -3.30 18.24 -12.91
C GLN A 13 -4.34 18.05 -14.01
N ILE A 14 -4.40 16.86 -14.62
CA ILE A 14 -5.37 16.53 -15.66
C ILE A 14 -6.81 16.58 -15.13
N GLU A 15 -7.03 16.07 -13.91
CA GLU A 15 -8.34 16.09 -13.25
C GLU A 15 -8.82 17.52 -12.98
N ARG A 16 -7.92 18.41 -12.54
CA ARG A 16 -8.25 19.82 -12.29
C ARG A 16 -8.64 20.59 -13.54
N ASP A 17 -8.10 20.18 -14.67
CA ASP A 17 -8.31 20.84 -15.97
C ASP A 17 -9.55 20.31 -16.71
N SER A 18 -10.28 19.34 -16.16
CA SER A 18 -11.45 18.72 -16.77
C SER A 18 -12.52 18.33 -15.77
N GLU A 19 -13.70 18.91 -15.89
CA GLU A 19 -14.87 18.58 -15.05
C GLU A 19 -15.43 17.15 -15.30
N GLU A 20 -15.06 16.52 -16.42
CA GLU A 20 -15.54 15.18 -16.81
C GLU A 20 -14.64 14.06 -16.31
N LYS A 21 -13.44 14.37 -15.84
CA LYS A 21 -12.46 13.38 -15.38
C LYS A 21 -12.70 12.94 -13.95
N THR A 22 -12.69 11.65 -13.71
CA THR A 22 -12.85 11.06 -12.39
C THR A 22 -11.54 10.47 -11.86
N ILE A 23 -11.42 10.40 -10.54
CA ILE A 23 -10.28 9.79 -9.86
C ILE A 23 -10.06 8.31 -10.28
N GLN A 24 -11.09 7.64 -10.76
CA GLN A 24 -11.05 6.24 -11.17
C GLN A 24 -10.47 6.05 -12.58
N GLU A 25 -10.60 7.05 -13.44
CA GLU A 25 -10.30 6.93 -14.87
C GLU A 25 -8.90 6.41 -15.18
N PRO A 26 -7.80 6.93 -14.59
CA PRO A 26 -6.46 6.44 -14.90
C PRO A 26 -6.30 4.96 -14.56
N TYR A 27 -6.94 4.49 -13.50
CA TYR A 27 -6.89 3.09 -13.08
C TYR A 27 -7.63 2.17 -14.05
N VAL A 28 -8.80 2.59 -14.51
CA VAL A 28 -9.57 1.85 -15.54
C VAL A 28 -8.81 1.80 -16.87
N VAL A 29 -8.17 2.90 -17.26
CA VAL A 29 -7.34 2.93 -18.48
C VAL A 29 -6.15 1.98 -18.35
N MET A 30 -5.46 2.00 -17.21
CA MET A 30 -4.34 1.08 -16.98
C MET A 30 -4.81 -0.38 -16.96
N ARG A 31 -5.94 -0.70 -16.31
CA ARG A 31 -6.50 -2.06 -16.32
C ARG A 31 -6.74 -2.57 -17.74
N LYS A 32 -7.36 -1.77 -18.59
CA LYS A 32 -7.58 -2.12 -20.00
C LYS A 32 -6.27 -2.39 -20.76
N ALA A 33 -5.19 -1.68 -20.43
CA ALA A 33 -3.88 -1.93 -21.02
C ALA A 33 -3.26 -3.25 -20.48
N LEU A 34 -3.39 -3.51 -19.20
CA LEU A 34 -2.91 -4.75 -18.58
C LEU A 34 -3.65 -5.98 -19.11
N ASP A 35 -4.94 -5.87 -19.42
CA ASP A 35 -5.73 -6.96 -20.01
C ASP A 35 -5.28 -7.38 -21.41
N GLN A 36 -4.48 -6.56 -22.08
CA GLN A 36 -3.90 -6.87 -23.40
C GLN A 36 -2.54 -7.57 -23.31
N VAL A 37 -1.98 -7.67 -22.12
CA VAL A 37 -0.70 -8.34 -21.88
C VAL A 37 -0.97 -9.82 -21.56
N ASP A 38 -0.34 -10.74 -22.32
CA ASP A 38 -0.43 -12.18 -22.08
C ASP A 38 0.41 -12.57 -20.83
N ARG A 39 -0.01 -12.08 -19.67
CA ARG A 39 0.64 -12.29 -18.39
C ARG A 39 -0.23 -11.84 -17.23
N ASP A 40 -0.28 -12.62 -16.17
CA ASP A 40 -0.91 -12.24 -14.92
C ASP A 40 -0.09 -11.16 -14.18
N ILE A 41 -0.71 -10.03 -13.90
CA ILE A 41 -0.10 -8.91 -13.17
C ILE A 41 -1.03 -8.52 -12.03
N VAL A 42 -0.53 -8.62 -10.80
CA VAL A 42 -1.22 -8.09 -9.62
C VAL A 42 -1.24 -6.56 -9.73
N TYR A 43 -2.42 -5.99 -9.74
CA TYR A 43 -2.61 -4.57 -9.93
C TYR A 43 -3.05 -3.87 -8.65
N CYS A 44 -2.25 -2.88 -8.23
CA CYS A 44 -2.50 -2.06 -7.05
C CYS A 44 -2.92 -0.65 -7.45
N VAL A 45 -4.08 -0.20 -6.95
CA VAL A 45 -4.51 1.20 -6.96
C VAL A 45 -3.74 1.92 -5.85
N GLY A 46 -2.64 2.59 -6.21
CA GLY A 46 -1.61 3.05 -5.27
C GLY A 46 -1.91 4.34 -4.53
N TYR A 47 -2.89 5.13 -4.98
CA TYR A 47 -3.27 6.38 -4.32
C TYR A 47 -4.38 6.14 -3.29
N GLY A 48 -4.18 6.62 -2.06
CA GLY A 48 -5.18 6.56 -0.98
C GLY A 48 -6.39 7.46 -1.24
N ALA A 49 -7.10 7.17 -2.32
CA ALA A 49 -8.26 7.94 -2.75
C ALA A 49 -9.44 7.80 -1.80
N PRO A 50 -10.28 8.84 -1.64
CA PRO A 50 -11.47 8.74 -0.82
C PRO A 50 -12.37 7.56 -1.23
N ASN A 51 -12.75 6.75 -0.26
CA ASN A 51 -13.66 5.61 -0.45
C ASN A 51 -13.21 4.62 -1.53
N VAL A 52 -11.90 4.47 -1.76
CA VAL A 52 -11.32 3.58 -2.78
C VAL A 52 -11.81 2.14 -2.64
N TRP A 53 -12.09 1.68 -1.42
CA TRP A 53 -12.63 0.35 -1.13
C TRP A 53 -14.02 0.10 -1.73
N ASN A 54 -14.76 1.15 -2.11
CA ASN A 54 -16.06 1.00 -2.77
C ASN A 54 -15.93 0.79 -4.28
N TRP A 55 -14.81 1.19 -4.90
CA TRP A 55 -14.66 1.17 -6.36
C TRP A 55 -13.33 0.54 -6.86
N GLY A 56 -12.35 0.33 -5.98
CA GLY A 56 -11.03 -0.16 -6.38
C GLY A 56 -11.08 -1.50 -7.11
N ALA A 57 -11.94 -2.41 -6.69
CA ALA A 57 -12.18 -3.68 -7.38
C ALA A 57 -12.84 -3.48 -8.75
N GLU A 58 -13.80 -2.57 -8.88
CA GLU A 58 -14.47 -2.26 -10.15
C GLU A 58 -13.50 -1.60 -11.15
N ALA A 59 -12.56 -0.80 -10.67
CA ALA A 59 -11.47 -0.27 -11.47
C ALA A 59 -10.41 -1.34 -11.87
N GLY A 60 -10.61 -2.59 -11.44
CA GLY A 60 -9.76 -3.74 -11.77
C GLY A 60 -8.57 -3.94 -10.83
N GLY A 61 -8.54 -3.26 -9.69
CA GLY A 61 -7.51 -3.46 -8.66
C GLY A 61 -7.64 -4.81 -7.95
N ASN A 62 -6.51 -5.48 -7.73
CA ASN A 62 -6.40 -6.59 -6.81
C ASN A 62 -6.18 -6.12 -5.37
N LEU A 63 -5.59 -4.94 -5.22
CA LEU A 63 -5.45 -4.25 -3.95
C LEU A 63 -5.50 -2.73 -4.16
N TRP A 64 -5.79 -2.00 -3.09
CA TRP A 64 -5.90 -0.54 -3.12
C TRP A 64 -5.51 0.09 -1.80
N ARG A 65 -4.75 1.18 -1.89
CA ARG A 65 -4.33 1.97 -0.73
C ARG A 65 -5.54 2.64 -0.09
N THR A 66 -5.78 2.32 1.17
CA THR A 66 -6.95 2.80 1.92
C THR A 66 -6.71 4.13 2.63
N THR A 67 -5.46 4.50 2.85
CA THR A 67 -5.04 5.68 3.60
C THR A 67 -3.94 6.44 2.88
N ARG A 68 -3.51 7.57 3.44
CA ARG A 68 -2.27 8.26 3.07
C ARG A 68 -1.07 7.40 3.41
N ASP A 69 0.11 7.86 2.98
CA ASP A 69 1.37 7.17 3.21
C ASP A 69 1.64 6.96 4.70
N ILE A 70 2.12 5.77 5.03
CA ILE A 70 2.54 5.40 6.37
C ILE A 70 3.89 6.03 6.71
N THR A 71 4.06 6.37 7.99
CA THR A 71 5.35 6.69 8.58
C THR A 71 5.63 5.73 9.72
N ASP A 72 6.88 5.64 10.16
CA ASP A 72 7.30 4.79 11.27
C ASP A 72 7.06 5.40 12.66
N GLU A 73 6.01 6.23 12.76
CA GLU A 73 5.47 6.71 14.01
C GLU A 73 4.35 5.79 14.51
N TRP A 74 4.42 5.34 15.78
CA TRP A 74 3.45 4.39 16.33
C TRP A 74 1.99 4.86 16.26
N ASN A 75 1.75 6.16 16.49
CA ASN A 75 0.43 6.76 16.34
C ASN A 75 -0.11 6.69 14.90
N VAL A 76 0.75 6.82 13.89
CA VAL A 76 0.37 6.68 12.48
C VAL A 76 0.05 5.22 12.15
N VAL A 77 0.92 4.28 12.55
CA VAL A 77 0.70 2.84 12.35
C VAL A 77 -0.62 2.40 12.97
N THR A 78 -0.89 2.77 14.21
CA THR A 78 -2.12 2.40 14.90
C THR A 78 -3.36 3.06 14.31
N ALA A 79 -3.28 4.33 13.93
CA ALA A 79 -4.39 5.03 13.28
C ALA A 79 -4.76 4.38 11.95
N ILE A 80 -3.76 4.03 11.10
CA ILE A 80 -3.97 3.35 9.82
C ILE A 80 -4.55 1.95 10.05
N GLY A 81 -4.01 1.19 11.00
CA GLY A 81 -4.50 -0.15 11.32
C GLY A 81 -5.95 -0.16 11.81
N CYS A 82 -6.30 0.74 12.75
CA CYS A 82 -7.66 0.87 13.27
C CYS A 82 -8.65 1.35 12.20
N PHE A 83 -8.20 2.19 11.27
CA PHE A 83 -9.05 2.66 10.17
C PHE A 83 -9.53 1.52 9.26
N GLN A 84 -8.81 0.39 9.18
CA GLN A 84 -9.19 -0.72 8.30
C GLN A 84 -10.56 -1.33 8.64
N ASP A 85 -11.06 -1.14 9.86
CA ASP A 85 -12.43 -1.57 10.25
C ASP A 85 -13.50 -0.92 9.35
N VAL A 86 -13.30 0.35 8.96
CA VAL A 86 -14.24 1.10 8.10
C VAL A 86 -14.41 0.44 6.72
N CYS A 87 -13.36 -0.17 6.19
CA CYS A 87 -13.33 -0.75 4.85
C CYS A 87 -13.21 -2.29 4.84
N ALA A 88 -13.34 -2.94 6.00
CA ALA A 88 -13.14 -4.39 6.15
C ALA A 88 -13.99 -5.23 5.19
N GLN A 89 -15.22 -4.83 4.92
CA GLN A 89 -16.16 -5.54 4.06
C GLN A 89 -15.74 -5.59 2.57
N ALA A 90 -14.79 -4.75 2.16
CA ALA A 90 -14.29 -4.73 0.79
C ALA A 90 -13.26 -5.84 0.50
N THR A 91 -12.65 -6.40 1.56
CA THR A 91 -11.64 -7.45 1.44
C THR A 91 -12.28 -8.82 1.15
N ALA A 92 -11.73 -9.51 0.16
CA ALA A 92 -12.10 -10.89 -0.19
C ALA A 92 -10.94 -11.54 -0.96
N PRO A 93 -10.94 -12.86 -1.21
CA PRO A 93 -9.94 -13.49 -2.05
C PRO A 93 -9.76 -12.81 -3.40
N GLY A 94 -8.51 -12.42 -3.71
CA GLY A 94 -8.15 -11.69 -4.94
C GLY A 94 -8.38 -10.19 -4.91
N ARG A 95 -8.84 -9.63 -3.78
CA ARG A 95 -9.02 -8.18 -3.57
C ARG A 95 -8.81 -7.79 -2.12
N TYR A 96 -7.88 -6.86 -1.87
CA TYR A 96 -7.40 -6.57 -0.54
C TYR A 96 -7.28 -5.07 -0.28
N ASN A 97 -7.67 -4.66 0.91
CA ASN A 97 -7.31 -3.36 1.44
C ASN A 97 -5.81 -3.31 1.69
N ASP A 98 -5.15 -2.25 1.25
CA ASP A 98 -3.73 -2.03 1.44
C ASP A 98 -3.52 -0.85 2.41
N PRO A 99 -3.18 -1.11 3.68
CA PRO A 99 -2.88 -0.06 4.65
C PRO A 99 -1.47 0.52 4.51
N ASP A 100 -0.77 0.20 3.42
CA ASP A 100 0.61 0.51 3.11
C ASP A 100 1.64 -0.53 3.61
N MET A 101 2.90 -0.29 3.23
CA MET A 101 4.02 -1.20 3.48
C MET A 101 4.38 -1.33 4.96
N LEU A 102 5.20 -2.33 5.26
CA LEU A 102 5.78 -2.54 6.57
C LEU A 102 6.95 -1.57 6.79
N VAL A 103 6.84 -0.71 7.81
CA VAL A 103 7.87 0.27 8.19
C VAL A 103 8.74 -0.25 9.34
N VAL A 104 9.43 -1.36 9.10
CA VAL A 104 10.30 -2.05 10.06
C VAL A 104 11.74 -2.07 9.58
N GLY A 105 12.71 -2.23 10.48
CA GLY A 105 14.14 -2.29 10.14
C GLY A 105 14.68 -0.96 9.59
N ARG A 106 15.59 -1.02 8.62
CA ARG A 106 16.24 0.18 8.06
C ARG A 106 15.42 0.77 6.91
N LEU A 107 14.96 1.98 7.10
CA LEU A 107 14.09 2.76 6.21
C LEU A 107 14.85 3.88 5.49
N GLY A 108 14.17 4.64 4.60
CA GLY A 108 14.63 5.92 4.04
C GLY A 108 15.15 5.73 2.64
N HIS A 109 15.81 5.09 2.04
CA HIS A 109 16.35 5.00 0.68
C HIS A 109 15.30 5.20 -0.43
N GLY A 110 14.89 6.41 -0.61
CA GLY A 110 13.89 6.79 -1.62
C GLY A 110 13.31 8.14 -1.26
N TRP A 111 12.69 8.82 -2.19
CA TRP A 111 11.97 10.08 -1.98
C TRP A 111 12.77 11.19 -1.27
N GLY A 112 14.12 11.11 -1.26
CA GLY A 112 14.99 12.11 -0.64
C GLY A 112 15.10 12.02 0.88
N ALA A 113 14.58 10.98 1.51
CA ALA A 113 14.75 10.75 2.93
C ALA A 113 16.11 10.10 3.23
N ASP A 114 16.75 10.52 4.32
CA ASP A 114 17.96 9.88 4.81
C ASP A 114 17.65 8.48 5.35
N ALA A 115 18.59 7.56 5.16
CA ALA A 115 18.45 6.21 5.69
C ALA A 115 18.56 6.22 7.21
N HIS A 116 17.59 5.62 7.89
CA HIS A 116 17.52 5.54 9.35
C HIS A 116 16.95 4.19 9.79
N GLU A 117 17.18 3.82 11.03
CA GLU A 117 16.48 2.69 11.64
C GLU A 117 15.04 3.11 11.97
N SER A 118 14.09 2.19 11.85
CA SER A 118 12.68 2.46 12.18
C SER A 118 12.56 3.10 13.59
N GLU A 119 11.79 4.16 13.70
CA GLU A 119 11.49 4.82 14.98
C GLU A 119 10.59 3.98 15.89
N LEU A 120 9.98 2.92 15.35
CA LEU A 120 9.21 1.96 16.14
C LEU A 120 10.13 1.14 17.06
N THR A 121 9.75 1.00 18.31
CA THR A 121 10.39 0.06 19.22
C THR A 121 10.28 -1.38 18.71
N PRO A 122 11.13 -2.33 19.18
CA PRO A 122 11.01 -3.74 18.77
C PRO A 122 9.61 -4.33 18.97
N ASP A 123 8.95 -4.03 20.08
CA ASP A 123 7.59 -4.52 20.35
C ASP A 123 6.55 -3.90 19.40
N GLU A 124 6.70 -2.63 19.06
CA GLU A 124 5.83 -1.95 18.08
C GLU A 124 6.02 -2.51 16.67
N GLN A 125 7.25 -2.88 16.27
CA GLN A 125 7.49 -3.54 15.01
C GLN A 125 6.84 -4.93 14.94
N TYR A 126 6.90 -5.73 16.02
CA TYR A 126 6.15 -6.99 16.11
C TYR A 126 4.63 -6.76 16.06
N ALA A 127 4.14 -5.77 16.78
CA ALA A 127 2.72 -5.43 16.78
C ALA A 127 2.25 -4.96 15.39
N HIS A 128 3.06 -4.16 14.69
CA HIS A 128 2.78 -3.69 13.34
C HIS A 128 2.60 -4.86 12.35
N ILE A 129 3.57 -5.78 12.27
CA ILE A 129 3.46 -6.96 11.39
C ILE A 129 2.26 -7.84 11.77
N SER A 130 2.08 -8.08 13.07
CA SER A 130 0.96 -8.89 13.56
C SER A 130 -0.39 -8.28 13.20
N LEU A 131 -0.53 -6.97 13.32
CA LEU A 131 -1.74 -6.25 12.96
C LEU A 131 -2.01 -6.35 11.45
N TRP A 132 -1.01 -6.12 10.59
CA TRP A 132 -1.15 -6.27 9.14
C TRP A 132 -1.54 -7.70 8.74
N ALA A 133 -0.95 -8.70 9.38
CA ALA A 133 -1.30 -10.11 9.14
C ALA A 133 -2.76 -10.41 9.52
N ILE A 134 -3.23 -9.94 10.69
CA ILE A 134 -4.62 -10.12 11.14
C ILE A 134 -5.61 -9.42 10.21
N LEU A 135 -5.25 -8.25 9.70
CA LEU A 135 -6.05 -7.49 8.74
C LEU A 135 -6.09 -8.13 7.34
N SER A 136 -5.35 -9.21 7.11
CA SER A 136 -5.13 -9.79 5.77
C SER A 136 -4.59 -8.76 4.77
N ALA A 137 -3.77 -7.83 5.26
CA ALA A 137 -3.15 -6.80 4.44
C ALA A 137 -1.99 -7.39 3.62
N PRO A 138 -1.66 -6.81 2.46
CA PRO A 138 -0.44 -7.14 1.75
C PRO A 138 0.78 -6.84 2.62
N LEU A 139 1.64 -7.85 2.86
CA LEU A 139 2.87 -7.68 3.65
C LEU A 139 4.01 -7.17 2.75
N LEU A 140 3.87 -5.93 2.26
CA LEU A 140 4.87 -5.30 1.40
C LEU A 140 6.04 -4.77 2.25
N ILE A 141 7.23 -5.25 1.97
CA ILE A 141 8.44 -4.87 2.73
C ILE A 141 8.89 -3.48 2.32
N GLY A 142 8.93 -2.54 3.27
CA GLY A 142 9.37 -1.15 3.07
C GLY A 142 10.84 -0.90 3.44
N CYS A 143 11.55 -1.86 4.04
CA CYS A 143 12.93 -1.68 4.48
C CYS A 143 13.97 -2.03 3.40
N ASP A 144 15.20 -1.53 3.60
CA ASP A 144 16.36 -1.95 2.78
C ASP A 144 16.79 -3.38 3.13
N MET A 145 16.41 -4.33 2.31
CA MET A 145 16.72 -5.75 2.49
C MET A 145 18.22 -6.06 2.44
N ARG A 146 19.06 -5.16 1.96
CA ARG A 146 20.53 -5.32 1.97
C ARG A 146 21.13 -4.96 3.32
N ALA A 147 20.48 -4.09 4.08
CA ALA A 147 20.92 -3.58 5.37
C ALA A 147 20.19 -4.23 6.57
N LYS A 148 19.43 -5.31 6.34
CA LYS A 148 18.70 -6.01 7.41
C LYS A 148 19.66 -6.60 8.46
N ASP A 149 19.34 -6.39 9.71
CA ASP A 149 19.98 -7.04 10.84
C ASP A 149 19.29 -8.39 11.22
N HIS A 150 19.79 -9.07 12.23
CA HIS A 150 19.21 -10.34 12.69
C HIS A 150 17.80 -10.19 13.23
N PHE A 151 17.49 -9.06 13.89
CA PHE A 151 16.16 -8.78 14.42
C PHE A 151 15.17 -8.61 13.27
N THR A 152 15.47 -7.74 12.33
CA THR A 152 14.62 -7.49 11.15
C THR A 152 14.41 -8.77 10.32
N LEU A 153 15.47 -9.56 10.13
CA LEU A 153 15.35 -10.84 9.42
C LEU A 153 14.43 -11.81 10.17
N GLY A 154 14.62 -11.96 11.49
CA GLY A 154 13.74 -12.80 12.32
C GLY A 154 12.29 -12.35 12.25
N LEU A 155 12.05 -11.03 12.33
CA LEU A 155 10.72 -10.43 12.28
C LEU A 155 9.99 -10.70 10.95
N LEU A 156 10.71 -10.66 9.83
CA LEU A 156 10.14 -10.86 8.48
C LEU A 156 10.02 -12.34 8.07
N THR A 157 10.60 -13.27 8.83
CA THR A 157 10.62 -14.72 8.50
C THR A 157 9.90 -15.59 9.52
N THR A 158 9.25 -14.99 10.53
CA THR A 158 8.40 -15.69 11.52
C THR A 158 6.97 -15.81 11.02
#